data_6da65777ae84ec4a767a7ef7034781c0
#
_entry.id   6da65777ae84ec4a767a7ef7034781c0
#
_cell.length_a   1.000
_cell.length_b   1.000
_cell.length_c   1.000
_cell.angle_alpha   90.00
_cell.angle_beta   90.00
_cell.angle_gamma   90.00
#
_symmetry.space_group_name_H-M   'P 1'
#
loop_
_entity.id
_entity.type
_entity.pdbx_description
1 polymer ?
#
loop_
_entity_poly.entity_id
_entity_poly.type
_entity_poly.pdbx_seq_one_letter_code
_entity_poly.pdbx_strand_id
1 'polypeptide(L)'
;FHVKPRWIFVKVTTDEGITGWGECDLEGYNLVTAAAVDSLKDTIIGQDPRNIEYLYKVMYASGFYRAGGAVYSAISGIEQALWDIKGKWLNVPVWQLLGGKSRDRIRMYAHICGNIDYTERDEQECRDLLVENAKIKVKKGFKSLKTPFLCPCRHIETPAMVTRFVERIAKIREAIGDDIDLAVDFHGRVSPAMAPWLCRELEPYGLMFIEEPVLPENVD
;
A
#
# COMPACT_ATOMS: atom_id res chain seq x y z
N PHE A 1 -12.29 -5.59 14.02
CA PHE A 1 -12.83 -6.64 13.14
C PHE A 1 -11.73 -7.11 12.18
N HIS A 2 -11.36 -8.39 12.24
CA HIS A 2 -10.40 -9.00 11.31
C HIS A 2 -11.18 -9.68 10.17
N VAL A 3 -10.97 -9.18 8.94
CA VAL A 3 -11.58 -9.74 7.73
C VAL A 3 -10.50 -10.42 6.92
N LYS A 4 -10.56 -11.74 6.83
CA LYS A 4 -9.59 -12.53 6.06
C LYS A 4 -9.61 -12.15 4.56
N PRO A 5 -8.48 -12.20 3.85
CA PRO A 5 -7.19 -12.70 4.34
C PRO A 5 -6.39 -11.70 5.17
N ARG A 6 -6.60 -10.38 5.03
CA ARG A 6 -5.62 -9.41 5.55
C ARG A 6 -6.17 -8.09 6.10
N TRP A 7 -7.47 -7.83 6.08
CA TRP A 7 -8.00 -6.54 6.51
C TRP A 7 -8.34 -6.50 8.00
N ILE A 8 -8.00 -5.40 8.64
CA ILE A 8 -8.41 -5.10 10.01
C ILE A 8 -9.13 -3.75 10.03
N PHE A 9 -10.36 -3.77 10.52
CA PHE A 9 -11.15 -2.57 10.72
C PHE A 9 -11.32 -2.27 12.21
N VAL A 10 -11.14 -1.01 12.57
CA VAL A 10 -11.43 -0.46 13.88
C VAL A 10 -12.80 0.21 13.85
N LYS A 11 -13.65 -0.13 14.79
CA LYS A 11 -14.93 0.54 15.03
C LYS A 11 -14.85 1.28 16.36
N VAL A 12 -15.07 2.59 16.34
CA VAL A 12 -15.20 3.42 17.52
C VAL A 12 -16.65 3.89 17.64
N THR A 13 -17.23 3.76 18.81
CA THR A 13 -18.61 4.21 19.07
C THR A 13 -18.61 5.18 20.24
N THR A 14 -19.27 6.33 20.07
CA THR A 14 -19.45 7.33 21.13
C THR A 14 -20.62 6.95 22.03
N ASP A 15 -20.72 7.58 23.21
CA ASP A 15 -21.86 7.49 24.13
C ASP A 15 -23.13 8.04 23.50
N GLU A 16 -23.06 8.99 22.57
CA GLU A 16 -24.18 9.50 21.78
C GLU A 16 -24.61 8.56 20.63
N GLY A 17 -23.93 7.40 20.45
CA GLY A 17 -24.27 6.41 19.42
C GLY A 17 -23.67 6.67 18.04
N ILE A 18 -22.86 7.71 17.85
CA ILE A 18 -22.17 7.95 16.61
C ILE A 18 -21.05 6.92 16.45
N THR A 19 -20.99 6.26 15.31
CA THR A 19 -19.98 5.23 15.02
C THR A 19 -19.08 5.67 13.88
N GLY A 20 -17.76 5.58 14.10
CA GLY A 20 -16.74 5.76 13.06
C GLY A 20 -15.97 4.47 12.77
N TRP A 21 -15.45 4.40 11.56
CA TRP A 21 -14.66 3.28 11.06
C TRP A 21 -13.31 3.75 10.54
N GLY A 22 -12.28 2.93 10.77
CA GLY A 22 -10.95 3.09 10.21
C GLY A 22 -10.33 1.74 9.85
N GLU A 23 -9.36 1.74 8.96
CA GLU A 23 -8.59 0.57 8.54
C GLU A 23 -7.16 0.68 9.08
N CYS A 24 -6.62 -0.41 9.62
CA CYS A 24 -5.31 -0.42 10.30
C CYS A 24 -4.44 -1.59 9.88
N ASP A 25 -4.46 -1.93 8.60
CA ASP A 25 -3.69 -3.05 8.07
C ASP A 25 -2.17 -2.83 8.21
N LEU A 26 -1.48 -3.91 8.52
CA LEU A 26 -0.05 -4.07 8.30
C LEU A 26 0.15 -5.48 7.76
N GLU A 27 0.40 -5.58 6.46
CA GLU A 27 0.45 -6.87 5.76
C GLU A 27 1.48 -7.81 6.40
N GLY A 28 1.05 -9.05 6.68
CA GLY A 28 1.84 -10.04 7.40
C GLY A 28 1.80 -9.93 8.94
N TYR A 29 1.36 -8.78 9.51
CA TYR A 29 1.36 -8.51 10.96
C TYR A 29 -0.01 -8.13 11.52
N ASN A 30 -1.08 -8.52 10.88
CA ASN A 30 -2.45 -8.12 11.23
C ASN A 30 -2.85 -8.45 12.67
N LEU A 31 -2.45 -9.62 13.18
CA LEU A 31 -2.71 -9.98 14.58
C LEU A 31 -1.96 -9.11 15.59
N VAL A 32 -0.74 -8.67 15.22
CA VAL A 32 0.04 -7.74 16.05
C VAL A 32 -0.63 -6.37 16.05
N THR A 33 -1.12 -5.91 14.90
CA THR A 33 -1.86 -4.65 14.80
C THR A 33 -3.18 -4.69 15.59
N ALA A 34 -3.91 -5.81 15.54
CA ALA A 34 -5.11 -5.99 16.34
C ALA A 34 -4.82 -5.90 17.85
N ALA A 35 -3.76 -6.55 18.33
CA ALA A 35 -3.31 -6.45 19.72
C ALA A 35 -2.87 -5.03 20.09
N ALA A 36 -2.25 -4.30 19.13
CA ALA A 36 -1.88 -2.90 19.32
C ALA A 36 -3.11 -2.00 19.50
N VAL A 37 -4.17 -2.20 18.69
CA VAL A 37 -5.46 -1.49 18.88
C VAL A 37 -6.01 -1.75 20.30
N ASP A 38 -6.02 -3.01 20.73
CA ASP A 38 -6.49 -3.37 22.08
C ASP A 38 -5.65 -2.70 23.18
N SER A 39 -4.35 -2.58 22.99
CA SER A 39 -3.46 -1.93 23.98
C SER A 39 -3.68 -0.41 24.08
N LEU A 40 -4.17 0.22 23.02
CA LEU A 40 -4.43 1.67 22.96
C LEU A 40 -5.81 2.06 23.48
N LYS A 41 -6.73 1.12 23.62
CA LYS A 41 -8.13 1.42 23.98
C LYS A 41 -8.28 2.21 25.28
N ASP A 42 -7.49 1.88 26.29
CA ASP A 42 -7.59 2.53 27.61
C ASP A 42 -7.12 3.99 27.59
N THR A 43 -6.39 4.40 26.55
CA THR A 43 -5.97 5.80 26.35
C THR A 43 -7.04 6.67 25.71
N ILE A 44 -8.03 6.06 25.05
CA ILE A 44 -9.07 6.77 24.28
C ILE A 44 -10.48 6.60 24.81
N ILE A 45 -10.78 5.49 25.52
CA ILE A 45 -12.10 5.28 26.11
C ILE A 45 -12.41 6.38 27.13
N GLY A 46 -13.59 6.98 27.03
CA GLY A 46 -14.04 8.08 27.89
C GLY A 46 -13.47 9.46 27.49
N GLN A 47 -12.69 9.55 26.43
CA GLN A 47 -12.18 10.81 25.90
C GLN A 47 -13.14 11.41 24.87
N ASP A 48 -13.07 12.74 24.67
CA ASP A 48 -13.83 13.44 23.63
C ASP A 48 -13.26 13.11 22.24
N PRO A 49 -14.00 12.39 21.37
CA PRO A 49 -13.51 11.97 20.06
C PRO A 49 -13.25 13.13 19.08
N ARG A 50 -13.72 14.34 19.40
CA ARG A 50 -13.50 15.53 18.56
C ARG A 50 -12.08 16.07 18.66
N ASN A 51 -11.34 15.71 19.71
CA ASN A 51 -9.96 16.16 19.97
C ASN A 51 -8.93 15.22 19.30
N ILE A 52 -9.05 15.03 17.98
CA ILE A 52 -8.30 14.03 17.21
C ILE A 52 -6.78 14.19 17.39
N GLU A 53 -6.25 15.41 17.23
CA GLU A 53 -4.82 15.70 17.38
C GLU A 53 -4.29 15.42 18.80
N TYR A 54 -5.10 15.71 19.82
CA TYR A 54 -4.76 15.39 21.20
C TYR A 54 -4.68 13.86 21.40
N LEU A 55 -5.70 13.14 20.94
CA LEU A 55 -5.78 11.68 21.07
C LEU A 55 -4.66 11.00 20.28
N TYR A 56 -4.31 11.50 19.09
CA TYR A 56 -3.14 11.03 18.35
C TYR A 56 -1.86 11.16 19.21
N LYS A 57 -1.62 12.32 19.79
CA LYS A 57 -0.43 12.55 20.65
C LYS A 57 -0.41 11.65 21.88
N VAL A 58 -1.56 11.44 22.51
CA VAL A 58 -1.69 10.56 23.68
C VAL A 58 -1.38 9.12 23.28
N MET A 59 -1.97 8.61 22.21
CA MET A 59 -1.69 7.26 21.69
C MET A 59 -0.22 7.09 21.32
N TYR A 60 0.36 8.06 20.61
CA TYR A 60 1.77 8.04 20.22
C TYR A 60 2.72 8.01 21.41
N ALA A 61 2.36 8.72 22.48
CA ALA A 61 3.18 8.85 23.70
C ALA A 61 2.87 7.82 24.78
N SER A 62 1.87 6.94 24.60
CA SER A 62 1.36 6.03 25.65
C SER A 62 2.39 5.00 26.13
N GLY A 63 3.31 4.57 25.27
CA GLY A 63 4.38 3.65 25.63
C GLY A 63 5.63 4.36 26.12
N PHE A 64 6.42 3.68 26.97
CA PHE A 64 7.73 4.19 27.39
C PHE A 64 8.67 4.42 26.21
N TYR A 65 8.72 3.47 25.27
CA TYR A 65 9.38 3.61 23.98
C TYR A 65 8.35 3.88 22.88
N ARG A 66 8.71 4.70 21.88
CA ARG A 66 7.85 4.89 20.70
C ARG A 66 7.86 3.61 19.89
N ALA A 67 6.68 3.10 19.62
CA ALA A 67 6.52 1.83 18.93
C ALA A 67 6.62 1.97 17.40
N GLY A 68 6.91 0.85 16.73
CA GLY A 68 7.06 0.78 15.28
C GLY A 68 5.75 0.54 14.52
N GLY A 69 5.86 0.01 13.30
CA GLY A 69 4.80 -0.07 12.28
C GLY A 69 3.44 -0.55 12.77
N ALA A 70 3.36 -1.63 13.57
CA ALA A 70 2.08 -2.17 14.02
C ALA A 70 1.28 -1.19 14.91
N VAL A 71 1.97 -0.44 15.79
CA VAL A 71 1.29 0.55 16.64
C VAL A 71 0.93 1.79 15.83
N TYR A 72 1.76 2.21 14.86
CA TYR A 72 1.41 3.30 13.96
C TYR A 72 0.18 2.97 13.10
N SER A 73 0.09 1.74 12.57
CA SER A 73 -1.10 1.29 11.85
C SER A 73 -2.34 1.29 12.76
N ALA A 74 -2.21 0.84 14.02
CA ALA A 74 -3.30 0.89 14.99
C ALA A 74 -3.75 2.33 15.28
N ILE A 75 -2.82 3.26 15.51
CA ILE A 75 -3.11 4.69 15.71
C ILE A 75 -3.82 5.26 14.48
N SER A 76 -3.32 4.97 13.28
CA SER A 76 -3.93 5.41 12.02
C SER A 76 -5.38 4.95 11.88
N GLY A 77 -5.66 3.66 12.15
CA GLY A 77 -7.04 3.16 12.07
C GLY A 77 -7.97 3.78 13.11
N ILE A 78 -7.49 4.02 14.33
CA ILE A 78 -8.28 4.73 15.36
C ILE A 78 -8.53 6.18 14.92
N GLU A 79 -7.50 6.88 14.44
CA GLU A 79 -7.60 8.27 13.98
C GLU A 79 -8.60 8.41 12.82
N GLN A 80 -8.55 7.52 11.83
CA GLN A 80 -9.53 7.49 10.74
C GLN A 80 -10.96 7.36 11.28
N ALA A 81 -11.19 6.49 12.28
CA ALA A 81 -12.48 6.35 12.91
C ALA A 81 -12.93 7.62 13.64
N LEU A 82 -12.02 8.35 14.27
CA LEU A 82 -12.30 9.64 14.90
C LEU A 82 -12.67 10.73 13.87
N TRP A 83 -11.99 10.78 12.73
CA TRP A 83 -12.35 11.66 11.61
C TRP A 83 -13.73 11.33 11.05
N ASP A 84 -14.07 10.04 10.92
CA ASP A 84 -15.39 9.59 10.46
C ASP A 84 -16.50 10.00 11.46
N ILE A 85 -16.24 9.86 12.77
CA ILE A 85 -17.14 10.37 13.82
C ILE A 85 -17.34 11.87 13.68
N LYS A 86 -16.24 12.64 13.54
CA LYS A 86 -16.30 14.10 13.43
C LYS A 86 -17.07 14.56 12.20
N GLY A 87 -16.86 13.90 11.05
CA GLY A 87 -17.63 14.14 9.84
C GLY A 87 -19.13 13.91 10.04
N LYS A 88 -19.50 12.79 10.66
CA LYS A 88 -20.89 12.43 10.97
C LYS A 88 -21.51 13.39 11.96
N TRP A 89 -20.80 13.77 13.01
CA TRP A 89 -21.26 14.75 13.99
C TRP A 89 -21.53 16.11 13.37
N LEU A 90 -20.67 16.59 12.46
CA LEU A 90 -20.84 17.85 11.73
C LEU A 90 -21.76 17.72 10.50
N ASN A 91 -22.19 16.52 10.15
CA ASN A 91 -22.95 16.22 8.94
C ASN A 91 -22.27 16.66 7.64
N VAL A 92 -20.95 16.46 7.57
CA VAL A 92 -20.13 16.71 6.38
C VAL A 92 -19.20 15.51 6.10
N PRO A 93 -18.85 15.25 4.85
CA PRO A 93 -17.87 14.21 4.53
C PRO A 93 -16.46 14.62 5.00
N VAL A 94 -15.64 13.63 5.33
CA VAL A 94 -14.28 13.86 5.85
C VAL A 94 -13.43 14.70 4.88
N TRP A 95 -13.55 14.50 3.57
CA TRP A 95 -12.80 15.32 2.60
C TRP A 95 -13.10 16.82 2.69
N GLN A 96 -14.30 17.19 3.14
CA GLN A 96 -14.63 18.62 3.38
C GLN A 96 -13.88 19.17 4.58
N LEU A 97 -13.66 18.36 5.63
CA LEU A 97 -12.87 18.74 6.80
C LEU A 97 -11.38 18.86 6.47
N LEU A 98 -10.91 18.12 5.47
CA LEU A 98 -9.51 18.10 5.03
C LEU A 98 -9.16 19.18 3.99
N GLY A 99 -10.04 20.18 3.80
CA GLY A 99 -9.76 21.33 2.92
C GLY A 99 -10.56 21.34 1.63
N GLY A 100 -11.48 20.39 1.43
CA GLY A 100 -12.39 20.38 0.30
C GLY A 100 -11.89 19.58 -0.90
N LYS A 101 -12.65 19.64 -1.97
CA LYS A 101 -12.48 18.80 -3.13
C LYS A 101 -11.58 19.46 -4.17
N SER A 102 -10.51 18.80 -4.56
CA SER A 102 -9.60 19.29 -5.61
C SER A 102 -9.93 18.73 -7.00
N ARG A 103 -10.66 17.60 -7.09
CA ARG A 103 -11.06 16.94 -8.34
C ARG A 103 -12.26 16.04 -8.15
N ASP A 104 -12.97 15.75 -9.23
CA ASP A 104 -14.16 14.88 -9.22
C ASP A 104 -13.83 13.42 -9.50
N ARG A 105 -12.68 13.14 -10.08
CA ARG A 105 -12.24 11.79 -10.46
C ARG A 105 -10.79 11.58 -10.10
N ILE A 106 -10.48 10.37 -9.66
CA ILE A 106 -9.12 9.90 -9.39
C ILE A 106 -8.73 8.92 -10.49
N ARG A 107 -7.53 9.11 -11.06
CA ARG A 107 -6.95 8.14 -11.98
C ARG A 107 -6.56 6.88 -11.20
N MET A 108 -7.00 5.74 -11.71
CA MET A 108 -6.76 4.44 -11.09
C MET A 108 -5.76 3.63 -11.90
N TYR A 109 -4.86 2.94 -11.24
CA TYR A 109 -4.10 1.86 -11.85
C TYR A 109 -4.58 0.50 -11.37
N ALA A 110 -4.35 -0.53 -12.16
CA ALA A 110 -4.69 -1.91 -11.80
C ALA A 110 -3.44 -2.74 -11.63
N HIS A 111 -3.41 -3.57 -10.57
CA HIS A 111 -2.41 -4.62 -10.44
C HIS A 111 -2.62 -5.71 -11.48
N ILE A 112 -1.53 -6.21 -12.07
CA ILE A 112 -1.54 -7.27 -13.07
C ILE A 112 -1.00 -8.62 -12.57
N CYS A 113 -0.45 -8.68 -11.35
CA CYS A 113 0.05 -9.93 -10.78
C CYS A 113 -1.06 -10.97 -10.53
N GLY A 114 -2.29 -10.54 -10.19
CA GLY A 114 -3.37 -11.47 -9.85
C GLY A 114 -3.01 -12.40 -8.69
N ASN A 115 -3.46 -13.66 -8.78
CA ASN A 115 -3.13 -14.71 -7.83
C ASN A 115 -2.04 -15.65 -8.39
N ILE A 116 -1.04 -15.09 -9.07
CA ILE A 116 0.05 -15.89 -9.63
C ILE A 116 0.97 -16.32 -8.48
N ASP A 117 1.16 -17.62 -8.32
CA ASP A 117 2.18 -18.17 -7.45
C ASP A 117 3.50 -18.26 -8.23
N TYR A 118 4.42 -17.36 -7.90
CA TYR A 118 5.72 -17.25 -8.56
C TYR A 118 6.77 -18.24 -8.04
N THR A 119 6.46 -18.97 -6.98
CA THR A 119 7.36 -19.97 -6.40
C THR A 119 7.21 -21.33 -7.05
N GLU A 120 6.05 -21.61 -7.63
CA GLU A 120 5.71 -22.90 -8.24
C GLU A 120 5.77 -22.90 -9.79
N ARG A 121 6.04 -21.73 -10.41
CA ARG A 121 5.98 -21.56 -11.88
C ARG A 121 7.33 -21.17 -12.44
N ASP A 122 7.57 -21.59 -13.68
CA ASP A 122 8.75 -21.13 -14.40
C ASP A 122 8.63 -19.64 -14.84
N GLU A 123 9.76 -19.05 -15.22
CA GLU A 123 9.83 -17.65 -15.58
C GLU A 123 9.02 -17.31 -16.83
N GLN A 124 8.98 -18.21 -17.82
CA GLN A 124 8.21 -18.01 -19.05
C GLN A 124 6.72 -17.98 -18.75
N GLU A 125 6.25 -18.92 -17.96
CA GLU A 125 4.85 -19.02 -17.56
C GLU A 125 4.40 -17.78 -16.75
N CYS A 126 5.23 -17.33 -15.80
CA CYS A 126 4.97 -16.11 -15.03
C CYS A 126 4.85 -14.87 -15.94
N ARG A 127 5.74 -14.75 -16.91
CA ARG A 127 5.75 -13.65 -17.87
C ARG A 127 4.50 -13.65 -18.75
N ASP A 128 4.12 -14.80 -19.28
CA ASP A 128 2.95 -14.96 -20.15
C ASP A 128 1.66 -14.63 -19.40
N LEU A 129 1.53 -15.07 -18.14
CA LEU A 129 0.40 -14.72 -17.28
C LEU A 129 0.32 -13.21 -16.97
N LEU A 130 1.45 -12.55 -16.72
CA LEU A 130 1.47 -11.10 -16.51
C LEU A 130 1.03 -10.34 -17.75
N VAL A 131 1.52 -10.74 -18.92
CA VAL A 131 1.12 -10.16 -20.22
C VAL A 131 -0.38 -10.34 -20.45
N GLU A 132 -0.92 -11.53 -20.24
CA GLU A 132 -2.36 -11.80 -20.41
C GLU A 132 -3.20 -10.98 -19.41
N ASN A 133 -2.80 -10.93 -18.14
CA ASN A 133 -3.46 -10.11 -17.13
C ASN A 133 -3.43 -8.61 -17.51
N ALA A 134 -2.31 -8.11 -18.03
CA ALA A 134 -2.20 -6.75 -18.52
C ALA A 134 -3.23 -6.45 -19.63
N LYS A 135 -3.32 -7.31 -20.65
CA LYS A 135 -4.30 -7.19 -21.72
C LYS A 135 -5.74 -7.20 -21.21
N ILE A 136 -6.06 -8.09 -20.25
CA ILE A 136 -7.38 -8.15 -19.61
C ILE A 136 -7.72 -6.83 -18.92
N LYS A 137 -6.75 -6.23 -18.18
CA LYS A 137 -6.98 -4.94 -17.50
C LYS A 137 -7.15 -3.78 -18.46
N VAL A 138 -6.35 -3.73 -19.53
CA VAL A 138 -6.51 -2.73 -20.61
C VAL A 138 -7.89 -2.87 -21.25
N LYS A 139 -8.34 -4.09 -21.58
CA LYS A 139 -9.68 -4.35 -22.13
C LYS A 139 -10.81 -3.92 -21.19
N LYS A 140 -10.58 -3.95 -19.87
CA LYS A 140 -11.52 -3.43 -18.86
C LYS A 140 -11.52 -1.90 -18.76
N GLY A 141 -10.68 -1.20 -19.53
CA GLY A 141 -10.63 0.26 -19.58
C GLY A 141 -9.59 0.92 -18.67
N PHE A 142 -8.75 0.16 -17.98
CA PHE A 142 -7.64 0.74 -17.22
C PHE A 142 -6.60 1.35 -18.16
N LYS A 143 -6.16 2.56 -17.84
CA LYS A 143 -5.13 3.31 -18.55
C LYS A 143 -3.79 3.33 -17.84
N SER A 144 -3.71 2.72 -16.65
CA SER A 144 -2.50 2.60 -15.87
C SER A 144 -2.46 1.24 -15.21
N LEU A 145 -1.30 0.60 -15.23
CA LEU A 145 -1.07 -0.74 -14.68
C LEU A 145 0.14 -0.71 -13.73
N LYS A 146 0.15 -1.60 -12.73
CA LYS A 146 1.31 -1.81 -11.85
C LYS A 146 1.63 -3.30 -11.75
N THR A 147 2.92 -3.64 -11.87
CA THR A 147 3.45 -4.97 -11.65
C THR A 147 4.46 -4.97 -10.51
N PRO A 148 4.41 -5.95 -9.59
CA PRO A 148 5.43 -6.07 -8.58
C PRO A 148 6.74 -6.63 -9.16
N PHE A 149 7.84 -6.34 -8.48
CA PHE A 149 9.12 -7.03 -8.65
C PHE A 149 9.04 -8.40 -7.95
N LEU A 150 8.90 -9.46 -8.72
CA LEU A 150 8.48 -10.77 -8.23
C LEU A 150 9.61 -11.74 -7.94
N CYS A 151 10.86 -11.36 -8.16
CA CYS A 151 11.99 -12.23 -7.91
C CYS A 151 12.59 -12.00 -6.51
N PRO A 152 12.93 -13.04 -5.78
CA PRO A 152 13.87 -12.91 -4.67
C PRO A 152 15.16 -12.27 -5.19
N CYS A 153 15.57 -11.17 -4.57
CA CYS A 153 16.77 -10.44 -4.98
C CYS A 153 17.87 -10.67 -3.94
N ARG A 154 19.05 -11.12 -4.38
CA ARG A 154 20.24 -11.15 -3.54
C ARG A 154 20.77 -9.73 -3.38
N HIS A 155 21.65 -9.55 -2.43
CA HIS A 155 22.33 -8.26 -2.23
C HIS A 155 23.06 -7.79 -3.50
N ILE A 156 23.73 -8.71 -4.20
CA ILE A 156 24.30 -8.53 -5.54
C ILE A 156 23.77 -9.64 -6.44
N GLU A 157 23.19 -9.27 -7.55
CA GLU A 157 22.62 -10.20 -8.52
C GLU A 157 23.47 -10.37 -9.77
N THR A 158 23.21 -11.44 -10.49
CA THR A 158 23.87 -11.71 -11.77
C THR A 158 23.25 -10.88 -12.90
N PRO A 159 24.03 -10.55 -13.97
CA PRO A 159 23.46 -9.92 -15.16
C PRO A 159 22.27 -10.69 -15.75
N ALA A 160 22.31 -12.01 -15.72
CA ALA A 160 21.23 -12.87 -16.24
C ALA A 160 19.90 -12.65 -15.48
N MET A 161 19.92 -12.41 -14.16
CA MET A 161 18.70 -12.08 -13.40
C MET A 161 18.16 -10.72 -13.81
N VAL A 162 19.01 -9.72 -13.92
CA VAL A 162 18.62 -8.37 -14.39
C VAL A 162 17.98 -8.45 -15.78
N THR A 163 18.63 -9.16 -16.72
CA THR A 163 18.09 -9.36 -18.08
C THR A 163 16.70 -9.98 -18.04
N ARG A 164 16.50 -11.07 -17.29
CA ARG A 164 15.16 -11.73 -17.18
C ARG A 164 14.09 -10.79 -16.66
N PHE A 165 14.41 -9.95 -15.67
CA PHE A 165 13.45 -8.98 -15.15
C PHE A 165 13.12 -7.88 -16.17
N VAL A 166 14.14 -7.34 -16.85
CA VAL A 166 13.97 -6.34 -17.91
C VAL A 166 13.15 -6.91 -19.07
N GLU A 167 13.41 -8.13 -19.50
CA GLU A 167 12.64 -8.82 -20.56
C GLU A 167 11.16 -8.97 -20.17
N ARG A 168 10.85 -9.22 -18.89
CA ARG A 168 9.49 -9.28 -18.40
C ARG A 168 8.76 -7.95 -18.60
N ILE A 169 9.39 -6.84 -18.20
CA ILE A 169 8.85 -5.49 -18.39
C ILE A 169 8.73 -5.13 -19.87
N ALA A 170 9.74 -5.48 -20.68
CA ALA A 170 9.70 -5.30 -22.12
C ALA A 170 8.48 -5.99 -22.77
N LYS A 171 8.21 -7.24 -22.40
CA LYS A 171 7.06 -8.00 -22.92
C LYS A 171 5.71 -7.43 -22.48
N ILE A 172 5.60 -6.94 -21.27
CA ILE A 172 4.40 -6.24 -20.82
C ILE A 172 4.21 -4.96 -21.65
N ARG A 173 5.25 -4.13 -21.79
CA ARG A 173 5.21 -2.89 -22.59
C ARG A 173 4.84 -3.14 -24.03
N GLU A 174 5.45 -4.14 -24.67
CA GLU A 174 5.11 -4.57 -26.04
C GLU A 174 3.62 -4.92 -26.18
N ALA A 175 3.08 -5.60 -25.18
CA ALA A 175 1.70 -6.09 -25.20
C ALA A 175 0.63 -5.03 -24.96
N ILE A 176 0.95 -3.97 -24.18
CA ILE A 176 -0.02 -2.92 -23.83
C ILE A 176 0.14 -1.64 -24.66
N GLY A 177 1.27 -1.47 -25.37
CA GLY A 177 1.57 -0.26 -26.16
C GLY A 177 1.96 0.94 -25.30
N ASP A 178 2.24 2.07 -25.92
CA ASP A 178 2.78 3.27 -25.26
C ASP A 178 1.69 4.18 -24.68
N ASP A 179 0.43 3.98 -25.04
CA ASP A 179 -0.70 4.77 -24.51
C ASP A 179 -1.17 4.34 -23.11
N ILE A 180 -0.59 3.27 -22.58
CA ILE A 180 -0.92 2.72 -21.24
C ILE A 180 0.26 2.97 -20.31
N ASP A 181 0.03 3.63 -19.17
CA ASP A 181 1.08 3.77 -18.17
C ASP A 181 1.39 2.43 -17.51
N LEU A 182 2.67 2.21 -17.29
CA LEU A 182 3.16 1.06 -16.56
C LEU A 182 4.01 1.50 -15.38
N ALA A 183 3.74 0.97 -14.20
CA ALA A 183 4.54 1.15 -13.00
C ALA A 183 5.09 -0.18 -12.50
N VAL A 184 6.21 -0.14 -11.80
CA VAL A 184 6.84 -1.29 -11.17
C VAL A 184 7.02 -1.04 -9.68
N ASP A 185 6.78 -2.05 -8.88
CA ASP A 185 6.91 -2.00 -7.43
C ASP A 185 7.99 -2.99 -6.97
N PHE A 186 9.06 -2.50 -6.37
CA PHE A 186 10.16 -3.33 -5.88
C PHE A 186 9.93 -3.85 -4.46
N HIS A 187 8.93 -3.31 -3.74
CA HIS A 187 8.61 -3.67 -2.35
C HIS A 187 9.82 -3.59 -1.40
N GLY A 188 10.77 -2.69 -1.64
CA GLY A 188 11.99 -2.60 -0.83
C GLY A 188 12.87 -3.86 -0.88
N ARG A 189 12.65 -4.78 -1.84
CA ARG A 189 13.37 -6.06 -1.92
C ARG A 189 14.68 -5.99 -2.66
N VAL A 190 14.95 -4.87 -3.32
CA VAL A 190 16.18 -4.63 -4.08
C VAL A 190 17.19 -3.94 -3.17
N SER A 191 18.44 -4.39 -3.20
CA SER A 191 19.50 -3.75 -2.42
C SER A 191 19.86 -2.36 -2.99
N PRO A 192 20.36 -1.43 -2.16
CA PRO A 192 20.86 -0.13 -2.62
C PRO A 192 21.95 -0.24 -3.71
N ALA A 193 22.73 -1.33 -3.71
CA ALA A 193 23.75 -1.58 -4.73
C ALA A 193 23.15 -1.93 -6.09
N MET A 194 22.00 -2.60 -6.12
CA MET A 194 21.34 -3.08 -7.34
C MET A 194 20.31 -2.10 -7.90
N ALA A 195 19.65 -1.32 -7.04
CA ALA A 195 18.56 -0.43 -7.43
C ALA A 195 18.95 0.55 -8.55
N PRO A 196 20.09 1.26 -8.52
CA PRO A 196 20.47 2.17 -9.59
C PRO A 196 20.71 1.48 -10.93
N TRP A 197 21.20 0.24 -10.91
CA TRP A 197 21.38 -0.53 -12.14
C TRP A 197 20.05 -0.94 -12.73
N LEU A 198 19.18 -1.56 -11.94
CA LEU A 198 17.83 -1.96 -12.37
C LEU A 198 17.00 -0.77 -12.87
N CYS A 199 17.06 0.37 -12.19
CA CYS A 199 16.35 1.58 -12.62
C CYS A 199 16.82 2.06 -14.00
N ARG A 200 18.13 2.07 -14.25
CA ARG A 200 18.69 2.43 -15.58
C ARG A 200 18.25 1.46 -16.68
N GLU A 201 18.28 0.16 -16.41
CA GLU A 201 17.84 -0.85 -17.39
C GLU A 201 16.34 -0.76 -17.72
N LEU A 202 15.56 -0.22 -16.80
CA LEU A 202 14.12 -0.03 -16.97
C LEU A 202 13.75 1.31 -17.63
N GLU A 203 14.64 2.27 -17.69
CA GLU A 203 14.40 3.61 -18.24
C GLU A 203 13.82 3.58 -19.68
N PRO A 204 14.29 2.71 -20.60
CA PRO A 204 13.78 2.65 -21.97
C PRO A 204 12.28 2.29 -22.09
N TYR A 205 11.68 1.74 -21.04
CA TYR A 205 10.28 1.28 -21.07
C TYR A 205 9.27 2.34 -20.60
N GLY A 206 9.71 3.57 -20.34
CA GLY A 206 8.83 4.70 -20.02
C GLY A 206 7.90 4.42 -18.84
N LEU A 207 8.47 3.99 -17.72
CA LEU A 207 7.68 3.70 -16.52
C LEU A 207 7.12 4.98 -15.91
N MET A 208 5.86 4.92 -15.44
CA MET A 208 5.22 6.03 -14.73
C MET A 208 5.91 6.31 -13.40
N PHE A 209 6.29 5.28 -12.67
CA PHE A 209 7.14 5.32 -11.47
C PHE A 209 7.73 3.94 -11.17
N ILE A 210 8.75 3.92 -10.33
CA ILE A 210 9.28 2.73 -9.65
C ILE A 210 9.02 2.95 -8.16
N GLU A 211 8.19 2.10 -7.56
CA GLU A 211 7.79 2.16 -6.16
C GLU A 211 8.78 1.38 -5.30
N GLU A 212 9.10 1.91 -4.13
CA GLU A 212 9.98 1.30 -3.12
C GLU A 212 11.26 0.68 -3.71
N PRO A 213 12.06 1.45 -4.49
CA PRO A 213 13.26 0.91 -5.13
C PRO A 213 14.29 0.38 -4.13
N VAL A 214 14.24 0.88 -2.90
CA VAL A 214 15.03 0.46 -1.74
C VAL A 214 14.17 0.54 -0.48
N LEU A 215 14.67 -0.02 0.64
CA LEU A 215 14.02 0.16 1.94
C LEU A 215 14.06 1.62 2.42
N PRO A 216 13.10 2.08 3.25
CA PRO A 216 13.01 3.47 3.71
C PRO A 216 14.28 4.01 4.41
N GLU A 217 15.05 3.15 5.05
CA GLU A 217 16.33 3.50 5.67
C GLU A 217 17.45 3.84 4.69
N ASN A 218 17.24 3.69 3.39
CA ASN A 218 18.23 3.89 2.33
C ASN A 218 17.78 4.94 1.31
N VAL A 219 17.02 5.95 1.72
CA VAL A 219 16.49 7.00 0.82
C VAL A 219 17.47 8.15 0.54
N ASP A 220 18.63 8.18 1.19
CA ASP A 220 19.67 9.20 1.04
C ASP A 220 20.65 8.83 -0.13
#